data_5d034a4ed794ab95085715762143f4db
#
_entry.id   5d034a4ed794ab95085715762143f4db
#
_cell.length_a   1.000
_cell.length_b   1.000
_cell.length_c   1.000
_cell.angle_alpha   90.00
_cell.angle_beta   90.00
_cell.angle_gamma   90.00
#
_symmetry.space_group_name_H-M   'P 1'
#
loop_
_entity.id
_entity.type
_entity.pdbx_description
1 polymer ?
#
loop_
_entity_poly.entity_id
_entity_poly.type
_entity_poly.pdbx_seq_one_letter_code
_entity_poly.pdbx_strand_id
1 'polypeptide(L)'
;MGASQYMNVGKGKTADIAFKNLGGGTEMGSYHGNIRCKPSCSEFTRPKGMRRATVIEAIKAVSRVWFDDDGNPKTDAVQAKYPKLPIASMFEVYDDKWGPSLAIELSKGEYLFAGRASS
;
A
#
# COMPACT_ATOMS: atom_id res chain seq x y z
N MET A 1 8.30 2.57 20.10
CA MET A 1 7.71 3.22 18.95
C MET A 1 7.18 2.19 17.99
N GLY A 2 5.99 2.39 17.52
CA GLY A 2 5.30 1.42 16.70
C GLY A 2 5.20 1.85 15.25
N ALA A 3 4.27 1.24 14.58
CA ALA A 3 3.87 1.61 13.24
C ALA A 3 2.35 1.63 13.20
N SER A 4 1.79 2.61 12.51
CA SER A 4 0.36 2.71 12.27
C SER A 4 0.05 2.39 10.83
N GLN A 5 -1.07 1.73 10.61
CA GLN A 5 -1.56 1.44 9.26
C GLN A 5 -2.36 2.63 8.73
N TYR A 6 -2.23 2.87 7.44
CA TYR A 6 -3.05 3.86 6.75
C TYR A 6 -3.55 3.31 5.42
N MET A 7 -4.65 3.88 4.94
CA MET A 7 -5.20 3.55 3.63
C MET A 7 -5.95 4.79 3.13
N ASN A 8 -5.46 5.40 2.07
CA ASN A 8 -5.97 6.66 1.54
C ASN A 8 -6.21 6.56 0.03
N VAL A 9 -7.21 7.27 -0.44
CA VAL A 9 -7.48 7.39 -1.87
C VAL A 9 -7.11 8.80 -2.30
N GLY A 10 -6.25 8.91 -3.31
CA GLY A 10 -5.82 10.18 -3.86
C GLY A 10 -6.11 10.29 -5.34
N LYS A 11 -6.21 11.51 -5.84
CA LYS A 11 -6.47 11.79 -7.24
C LYS A 11 -5.32 12.53 -7.88
N GLY A 12 -4.98 12.16 -9.12
CA GLY A 12 -3.93 12.78 -9.90
C GLY A 12 -3.74 12.02 -11.20
N LYS A 13 -3.02 12.62 -12.13
CA LYS A 13 -2.74 11.99 -13.44
C LYS A 13 -1.82 10.78 -13.30
N THR A 14 -0.97 10.79 -12.27
CA THR A 14 -0.02 9.72 -11.98
C THR A 14 -0.07 9.40 -10.49
N ALA A 15 0.49 8.25 -10.10
CA ALA A 15 0.59 7.88 -8.70
C ALA A 15 1.37 8.93 -7.90
N ASP A 16 2.48 9.44 -8.44
CA ASP A 16 3.29 10.45 -7.77
C ASP A 16 2.51 11.74 -7.53
N ILE A 17 1.74 12.20 -8.49
CA ILE A 17 0.91 13.40 -8.36
C ILE A 17 -0.17 13.17 -7.30
N ALA A 18 -0.85 12.03 -7.36
CA ALA A 18 -1.87 11.68 -6.37
C ALA A 18 -1.27 11.59 -4.96
N PHE A 19 -0.08 11.01 -4.83
CA PHE A 19 0.66 10.91 -3.57
C PHE A 19 0.93 12.31 -2.99
N LYS A 20 1.46 13.21 -3.80
CA LYS A 20 1.74 14.59 -3.38
C LYS A 20 0.48 15.36 -3.03
N ASN A 21 -0.61 15.10 -3.75
CA ASN A 21 -1.90 15.75 -3.46
C ASN A 21 -2.46 15.33 -2.09
N LEU A 22 -2.06 14.17 -1.58
CA LEU A 22 -2.40 13.72 -0.23
C LEU A 22 -1.43 14.23 0.84
N GLY A 23 -0.46 15.02 0.47
CA GLY A 23 0.58 15.49 1.39
C GLY A 23 1.71 14.49 1.61
N GLY A 24 1.83 13.49 0.74
CA GLY A 24 2.89 12.49 0.84
C GLY A 24 4.26 13.12 0.85
N GLY A 25 5.12 12.68 1.76
CA GLY A 25 6.49 13.16 1.89
C GLY A 25 6.66 14.49 2.62
N THR A 26 5.56 15.11 3.07
CA THR A 26 5.63 16.43 3.71
C THR A 26 6.09 16.38 5.17
N GLU A 27 6.03 15.22 5.81
CA GLU A 27 6.38 15.03 7.22
C GLU A 27 7.34 13.86 7.41
N MET A 28 8.32 13.73 6.51
CA MET A 28 9.34 12.70 6.62
C MET A 28 10.12 12.83 7.93
N GLY A 29 10.39 11.67 8.57
CA GLY A 29 11.09 11.67 9.85
C GLY A 29 10.20 11.92 11.05
N SER A 30 8.92 12.20 10.84
CA SER A 30 7.95 12.34 11.93
C SER A 30 7.39 10.97 12.33
N TYR A 31 6.64 10.95 13.43
CA TYR A 31 6.02 9.73 13.95
C TYR A 31 4.50 9.84 13.94
N HIS A 32 3.93 10.45 12.91
CA HIS A 32 2.49 10.66 12.80
C HIS A 32 1.72 9.44 12.28
N GLY A 33 2.42 8.43 11.77
CA GLY A 33 1.81 7.17 11.38
C GLY A 33 0.87 7.26 10.18
N ASN A 34 1.16 8.12 9.22
CA ASN A 34 0.32 8.31 8.04
C ASN A 34 1.17 8.50 6.77
N ILE A 35 0.48 8.68 5.64
CA ILE A 35 1.13 8.81 4.33
C ILE A 35 2.12 9.98 4.25
N ARG A 36 1.94 11.03 5.05
CA ARG A 36 2.84 12.19 5.04
C ARG A 36 4.24 11.83 5.49
N CYS A 37 4.39 10.76 6.27
CA CYS A 37 5.70 10.28 6.74
C CYS A 37 6.45 9.48 5.68
N LYS A 38 5.82 9.15 4.56
CA LYS A 38 6.41 8.31 3.52
C LYS A 38 7.26 9.14 2.56
N PRO A 39 8.46 8.64 2.17
CA PRO A 39 9.34 9.40 1.27
C PRO A 39 8.84 9.47 -0.17
N SER A 40 8.12 8.44 -0.61
CA SER A 40 7.64 8.31 -1.99
C SER A 40 6.58 7.23 -2.05
N CYS A 41 6.14 6.87 -3.24
CA CYS A 41 5.27 5.72 -3.44
C CYS A 41 5.89 4.72 -4.41
N SER A 42 5.52 3.46 -4.24
CA SER A 42 5.91 2.36 -5.12
C SER A 42 4.63 1.85 -5.78
N GLU A 43 4.51 2.08 -7.07
CA GLU A 43 3.29 1.76 -7.80
C GLU A 43 3.28 0.32 -8.28
N PHE A 44 2.15 -0.36 -8.07
CA PHE A 44 1.86 -1.66 -8.65
C PHE A 44 0.79 -1.49 -9.71
N THR A 45 0.91 -2.25 -10.80
CA THR A 45 -0.04 -2.16 -11.91
C THR A 45 -1.33 -2.90 -11.58
N ARG A 46 -2.47 -2.21 -11.73
CA ARG A 46 -3.76 -2.86 -11.60
C ARG A 46 -3.95 -3.83 -12.77
N PRO A 47 -4.24 -5.11 -12.50
CA PRO A 47 -4.49 -6.07 -13.58
C PRO A 47 -5.67 -5.63 -14.45
N LYS A 48 -5.54 -5.85 -15.75
CA LYS A 48 -6.59 -5.50 -16.71
C LYS A 48 -7.91 -6.21 -16.32
N GLY A 49 -8.98 -5.44 -16.26
CA GLY A 49 -10.30 -5.96 -15.94
C GLY A 49 -10.58 -6.11 -14.44
N MET A 50 -9.60 -5.85 -13.58
CA MET A 50 -9.84 -5.91 -12.14
C MET A 50 -10.62 -4.68 -11.70
N ARG A 51 -11.73 -4.90 -11.00
CA ARG A 51 -12.61 -3.83 -10.56
C ARG A 51 -12.05 -3.12 -9.33
N ARG A 52 -12.46 -1.87 -9.16
CA ARG A 52 -12.09 -1.03 -8.04
C ARG A 52 -12.31 -1.74 -6.69
N ALA A 53 -13.49 -2.33 -6.50
CA ALA A 53 -13.82 -3.04 -5.25
C ALA A 53 -12.86 -4.20 -5.00
N THR A 54 -12.47 -4.93 -6.04
CA THR A 54 -11.55 -6.07 -5.92
C THR A 54 -10.15 -5.61 -5.52
N VAL A 55 -9.69 -4.49 -6.08
CA VAL A 55 -8.40 -3.90 -5.70
C VAL A 55 -8.42 -3.54 -4.21
N ILE A 56 -9.47 -2.88 -3.75
CA ILE A 56 -9.60 -2.48 -2.34
C ILE A 56 -9.60 -3.71 -1.43
N GLU A 57 -10.35 -4.75 -1.79
CA GLU A 57 -10.37 -6.00 -1.02
C GLU A 57 -8.99 -6.65 -0.95
N ALA A 58 -8.28 -6.67 -2.08
CA ALA A 58 -6.93 -7.26 -2.12
C ALA A 58 -5.96 -6.51 -1.20
N ILE A 59 -6.00 -5.19 -1.21
CA ILE A 59 -5.13 -4.39 -0.35
C ILE A 59 -5.50 -4.57 1.13
N LYS A 60 -6.78 -4.66 1.45
CA LYS A 60 -7.21 -4.99 2.81
C LYS A 60 -6.69 -6.36 3.24
N ALA A 61 -6.70 -7.34 2.34
CA ALA A 61 -6.15 -8.66 2.64
C ALA A 61 -4.64 -8.60 2.88
N VAL A 62 -3.90 -7.81 2.08
CA VAL A 62 -2.47 -7.59 2.28
C VAL A 62 -2.22 -6.99 3.66
N SER A 63 -3.06 -6.04 4.09
CA SER A 63 -2.92 -5.37 5.39
C SER A 63 -3.13 -6.30 6.59
N ARG A 64 -3.73 -7.46 6.37
CA ARG A 64 -4.03 -8.44 7.42
C ARG A 64 -3.09 -9.63 7.42
N VAL A 65 -2.08 -9.64 6.57
CA VAL A 65 -1.08 -10.72 6.54
C VAL A 65 -0.35 -10.77 7.88
N TRP A 66 -0.16 -11.98 8.39
CA TRP A 66 0.55 -12.22 9.64
C TRP A 66 1.78 -13.08 9.38
N PHE A 67 2.66 -13.15 10.36
CA PHE A 67 3.88 -13.93 10.26
C PHE A 67 3.71 -15.28 10.97
N ASP A 68 4.31 -16.32 10.42
CA ASP A 68 4.35 -17.63 11.06
C ASP A 68 5.43 -17.68 12.15
N ASP A 69 5.58 -18.83 12.81
CA ASP A 69 6.54 -19.02 13.89
C ASP A 69 8.00 -18.84 13.42
N ASP A 70 8.25 -19.02 12.13
CA ASP A 70 9.58 -18.84 11.55
C ASP A 70 9.84 -17.40 11.10
N GLY A 71 8.88 -16.52 11.28
CA GLY A 71 8.98 -15.12 10.89
C GLY A 71 8.70 -14.85 9.42
N ASN A 72 8.09 -15.81 8.70
CA ASN A 72 7.73 -15.65 7.30
C ASN A 72 6.31 -15.13 7.15
N PRO A 73 6.07 -14.13 6.26
CA PRO A 73 4.71 -13.64 6.05
C PRO A 73 3.84 -14.70 5.35
N LYS A 74 2.63 -14.88 5.86
CA LYS A 74 1.68 -15.86 5.34
C LYS A 74 0.86 -15.23 4.21
N THR A 75 1.44 -15.18 3.02
CA THR A 75 0.82 -14.56 1.84
C THR A 75 0.14 -15.57 0.91
N ASP A 76 0.31 -16.87 1.14
CA ASP A 76 -0.15 -17.91 0.20
C ASP A 76 -1.66 -17.87 -0.07
N ALA A 77 -2.47 -17.73 0.98
CA ALA A 77 -3.92 -17.69 0.85
C ALA A 77 -4.37 -16.44 0.07
N VAL A 78 -3.74 -15.31 0.33
CA VAL A 78 -4.03 -14.06 -0.38
C VAL A 78 -3.61 -14.18 -1.84
N GLN A 79 -2.43 -14.75 -2.10
CA GLN A 79 -1.96 -14.95 -3.47
C GLN A 79 -2.88 -15.88 -4.25
N ALA A 80 -3.39 -16.94 -3.62
CA ALA A 80 -4.32 -17.84 -4.26
C ALA A 80 -5.64 -17.16 -4.63
N LYS A 81 -6.10 -16.23 -3.80
CA LYS A 81 -7.33 -15.48 -4.04
C LYS A 81 -7.16 -14.40 -5.11
N TYR A 82 -5.96 -13.80 -5.20
CA TYR A 82 -5.65 -12.72 -6.15
C TYR A 82 -4.43 -13.08 -6.99
N PRO A 83 -4.57 -14.09 -7.88
CA PRO A 83 -3.41 -14.64 -8.59
C PRO A 83 -2.73 -13.67 -9.55
N LYS A 84 -3.43 -12.63 -9.98
CA LYS A 84 -2.87 -11.62 -10.91
C LYS A 84 -2.08 -10.52 -10.21
N LEU A 85 -2.07 -10.49 -8.88
CA LEU A 85 -1.34 -9.50 -8.11
C LEU A 85 -0.09 -10.12 -7.50
N PRO A 86 1.04 -9.37 -7.45
CA PRO A 86 2.27 -9.86 -6.82
C PRO A 86 2.19 -9.63 -5.30
N ILE A 87 1.44 -10.47 -4.62
CA ILE A 87 1.08 -10.26 -3.21
C ILE A 87 2.31 -10.18 -2.29
N ALA A 88 3.29 -11.07 -2.47
CA ALA A 88 4.48 -11.04 -1.62
C ALA A 88 5.24 -9.72 -1.74
N SER A 89 5.41 -9.23 -2.98
CA SER A 89 6.08 -7.94 -3.23
C SER A 89 5.27 -6.76 -2.68
N MET A 90 3.96 -6.81 -2.81
CA MET A 90 3.07 -5.79 -2.28
C MET A 90 3.13 -5.74 -0.75
N PHE A 91 3.14 -6.91 -0.10
CA PHE A 91 3.25 -6.98 1.35
C PHE A 91 4.60 -6.44 1.83
N GLU A 92 5.68 -6.75 1.12
CA GLU A 92 7.00 -6.25 1.46
C GLU A 92 7.06 -4.73 1.48
N VAL A 93 6.48 -4.08 0.47
CA VAL A 93 6.36 -2.62 0.44
C VAL A 93 5.44 -2.12 1.53
N TYR A 94 4.28 -2.75 1.71
CA TYR A 94 3.29 -2.38 2.72
C TYR A 94 3.87 -2.39 4.13
N ASP A 95 4.64 -3.43 4.46
CA ASP A 95 5.13 -3.67 5.83
C ASP A 95 6.31 -2.78 6.22
N ASP A 96 6.99 -2.18 5.27
CA ASP A 96 8.16 -1.33 5.53
C ASP A 96 7.71 0.07 5.97
N LYS A 97 7.80 0.34 7.27
CA LYS A 97 7.35 1.61 7.83
C LYS A 97 8.22 2.81 7.43
N TRP A 98 9.45 2.56 6.96
CA TRP A 98 10.38 3.62 6.54
C TRP A 98 10.50 3.75 5.02
N GLY A 99 10.01 2.78 4.28
CA GLY A 99 10.08 2.75 2.82
C GLY A 99 8.92 3.47 2.16
N PRO A 100 8.79 3.31 0.83
CA PRO A 100 7.72 3.97 0.08
C PRO A 100 6.34 3.43 0.43
N SER A 101 5.32 4.23 0.14
CA SER A 101 3.93 3.80 0.23
C SER A 101 3.60 2.85 -0.90
N LEU A 102 2.83 1.80 -0.61
CA LEU A 102 2.21 1.01 -1.67
C LEU A 102 1.21 1.89 -2.40
N ALA A 103 1.21 1.85 -3.72
CA ALA A 103 0.27 2.58 -4.56
C ALA A 103 -0.26 1.67 -5.66
N ILE A 104 -1.55 1.76 -5.94
CA ILE A 104 -2.17 1.01 -7.03
C ILE A 104 -3.37 1.78 -7.58
N GLU A 105 -3.51 1.80 -8.89
CA GLU A 105 -4.63 2.47 -9.54
C GLU A 105 -5.96 1.79 -9.22
N LEU A 106 -6.96 2.57 -8.85
CA LEU A 106 -8.33 2.10 -8.66
C LEU A 106 -9.18 2.32 -9.90
N SER A 107 -9.01 3.49 -10.52
CA SER A 107 -9.64 3.88 -11.76
C SER A 107 -8.78 4.98 -12.37
N LYS A 108 -9.12 5.44 -13.57
CA LYS A 108 -8.34 6.48 -14.24
C LYS A 108 -8.24 7.72 -13.36
N GLY A 109 -7.03 8.09 -12.99
CA GLY A 109 -6.78 9.26 -12.17
C GLY A 109 -7.09 9.10 -10.69
N GLU A 110 -7.34 7.87 -10.22
CA GLU A 110 -7.61 7.57 -8.81
C GLU A 110 -6.70 6.44 -8.34
N TYR A 111 -6.00 6.66 -7.22
CA TYR A 111 -5.02 5.71 -6.69
C TYR A 111 -5.28 5.42 -5.22
N LEU A 112 -5.07 4.16 -4.84
CA LEU A 112 -5.11 3.72 -3.45
C LEU A 112 -3.68 3.68 -2.93
N PHE A 113 -3.46 4.29 -1.76
CA PHE A 113 -2.19 4.26 -1.05
C PHE A 113 -2.40 3.56 0.27
N ALA A 114 -1.50 2.65 0.59
CA ALA A 114 -1.59 1.89 1.83
C ALA A 114 -0.20 1.55 2.34
N GLY A 115 -0.11 1.32 3.64
CA GLY A 115 1.13 0.91 4.24
C GLY A 115 1.16 1.09 5.73
N ARG A 116 2.34 0.88 6.28
CA ARG A 116 2.67 1.20 7.67
C ARG A 116 3.58 2.41 7.68
N ALA A 117 3.37 3.28 8.61
CA ALA A 117 4.23 4.45 8.81
C ALA A 117 4.63 4.53 10.29
N SER A 118 5.80 5.10 10.56
CA SER A 118 6.27 5.27 11.93
C SER A 118 5.30 6.10 12.76
N SER A 119 5.06 5.66 13.96
CA SER A 119 4.13 6.34 14.86
C SER A 119 4.63 6.35 16.31
#